data_83154bcc4988cf9ff07d636dd058720d
#
_entry.id   83154bcc4988cf9ff07d636dd058720d
#
_cell.length_a   1.000
_cell.length_b   1.000
_cell.length_c   1.000
_cell.angle_alpha   90.00
_cell.angle_beta   90.00
_cell.angle_gamma   90.00
#
_symmetry.space_group_name_H-M   'P 1'
#
loop_
_entity.id
_entity.type
_entity.pdbx_description
1 polymer ?
#
loop_
_entity_poly.entity_id
_entity_poly.type
_entity_poly.pdbx_seq_one_letter_code
_entity_poly.pdbx_strand_id
1 'polypeptide(L)'
;MIPTPSLVVDLAAFDHNVDEMARERPGSALRPHVKAFKSTALARRLRDRGGHRSFCCATLREMEGMVDAGLGEDLLLANETLDAERLGRLVRRSPGRVTVAVDSEATLEVAARASASVLVDVDVGMPR
;
A
#
# COMPACT_ATOMS: atom_id res chain seq x y z
N MET A 1 27.95 17.98 4.10
CA MET A 1 26.92 18.93 3.61
C MET A 1 25.91 18.16 2.78
N ILE A 2 24.61 18.26 3.08
CA ILE A 2 23.56 17.57 2.29
C ILE A 2 23.28 18.44 1.05
N PRO A 3 23.31 17.85 -0.17
CA PRO A 3 23.01 18.61 -1.38
C PRO A 3 21.54 19.06 -1.40
N THR A 4 21.27 20.22 -1.98
CA THR A 4 19.91 20.74 -2.13
C THR A 4 19.48 20.68 -3.61
N PRO A 5 18.19 20.33 -3.88
CA PRO A 5 17.12 20.01 -2.91
C PRO A 5 17.26 18.57 -2.38
N SER A 6 17.01 18.36 -1.08
CA SER A 6 16.99 17.04 -0.46
C SER A 6 15.82 16.91 0.51
N LEU A 7 15.20 15.73 0.54
CA LEU A 7 14.23 15.36 1.55
C LEU A 7 14.97 14.69 2.72
N VAL A 8 14.83 15.27 3.91
CA VAL A 8 15.47 14.76 5.13
C VAL A 8 14.42 14.15 6.04
N VAL A 9 14.68 12.95 6.52
CA VAL A 9 13.83 12.26 7.49
C VAL A 9 14.59 12.13 8.81
N ASP A 10 14.02 12.68 9.89
CA ASP A 10 14.49 12.42 11.25
C ASP A 10 14.06 11.01 11.65
N LEU A 11 15.01 10.08 11.69
CA LEU A 11 14.73 8.69 11.99
C LEU A 11 14.32 8.47 13.45
N ALA A 12 14.77 9.28 14.40
CA ALA A 12 14.36 9.15 15.79
C ALA A 12 12.89 9.55 15.97
N ALA A 13 12.46 10.64 15.35
CA ALA A 13 11.06 11.06 15.33
C ALA A 13 10.18 10.05 14.58
N PHE A 14 10.67 9.54 13.43
CA PHE A 14 9.96 8.50 12.67
C PHE A 14 9.75 7.25 13.51
N ASP A 15 10.79 6.76 14.17
CA ASP A 15 10.73 5.57 15.02
C ASP A 15 9.79 5.73 16.20
N HIS A 16 9.85 6.90 16.86
CA HIS A 16 8.92 7.21 17.95
C HIS A 16 7.47 7.13 17.48
N ASN A 17 7.15 7.72 16.32
CA ASN A 17 5.81 7.67 15.75
C ASN A 17 5.38 6.23 15.38
N VAL A 18 6.31 5.42 14.87
CA VAL A 18 6.04 3.99 14.57
C VAL A 18 5.70 3.23 15.85
N ASP A 19 6.48 3.44 16.93
CA ASP A 19 6.26 2.77 18.22
C ASP A 19 4.90 3.16 18.82
N GLU A 20 4.55 4.47 18.79
CA GLU A 20 3.27 4.96 19.29
C GLU A 20 2.09 4.36 18.51
N MET A 21 2.17 4.35 17.18
CA MET A 21 1.13 3.76 16.35
C MET A 21 1.02 2.24 16.52
N ALA A 22 2.14 1.55 16.66
CA ALA A 22 2.17 0.10 16.88
C ALA A 22 1.59 -0.30 18.24
N ARG A 23 1.76 0.54 19.28
CA ARG A 23 1.16 0.33 20.58
C ARG A 23 -0.38 0.40 20.53
N GLU A 24 -0.92 1.39 19.79
CA GLU A 24 -2.36 1.60 19.64
C GLU A 24 -2.99 0.66 18.61
N ARG A 25 -2.26 0.33 17.56
CA ARG A 25 -2.72 -0.44 16.40
C ARG A 25 -1.66 -1.47 15.97
N PRO A 26 -1.47 -2.54 16.73
CA PRO A 26 -0.41 -3.51 16.46
C PRO A 26 -0.65 -4.32 15.19
N GLY A 27 0.41 -4.66 14.51
CA GLY A 27 0.43 -5.58 13.37
C GLY A 27 -0.57 -5.22 12.28
N SER A 28 -1.53 -6.10 12.01
CA SER A 28 -2.56 -5.95 10.96
C SER A 28 -3.70 -4.99 11.33
N ALA A 29 -3.75 -4.49 12.57
CA ALA A 29 -4.72 -3.48 12.97
C ALA A 29 -4.45 -2.10 12.36
N LEU A 30 -3.26 -1.90 11.76
CA LEU A 30 -2.91 -0.72 10.99
C LEU A 30 -2.41 -1.12 9.60
N ARG A 31 -2.89 -0.41 8.58
CA ARG A 31 -2.42 -0.51 7.20
C ARG A 31 -1.86 0.85 6.75
N PRO A 32 -0.55 1.11 6.95
CA PRO A 32 0.07 2.37 6.59
C PRO A 32 -0.04 2.65 5.09
N HIS A 33 -0.30 3.92 4.73
CA HIS A 33 -0.39 4.35 3.34
C HIS A 33 0.95 4.86 2.82
N VAL A 34 1.56 4.16 1.84
CA VAL A 34 2.90 4.47 1.34
C VAL A 34 2.98 5.77 0.53
N LYS A 35 1.86 6.30 0.03
CA LYS A 35 1.85 7.57 -0.73
C LYS A 35 2.42 8.75 0.05
N ALA A 36 2.35 8.71 1.40
CA ALA A 36 2.81 9.79 2.26
C ALA A 36 4.33 9.97 2.22
N PHE A 37 5.08 8.88 2.09
CA PHE A 37 6.54 8.90 2.16
C PHE A 37 7.24 8.31 0.93
N LYS A 38 6.55 7.51 0.08
CA LYS A 38 7.03 6.93 -1.19
C LYS A 38 8.43 6.31 -1.12
N SER A 39 8.73 5.61 -0.01
CA SER A 39 10.04 5.01 0.26
C SER A 39 9.87 3.57 0.75
N THR A 40 10.42 2.62 0.02
CA THR A 40 10.44 1.21 0.43
C THR A 40 11.34 0.98 1.65
N ALA A 41 12.38 1.82 1.85
CA ALA A 41 13.21 1.78 3.05
C ALA A 41 12.42 2.15 4.32
N LEU A 42 11.59 3.19 4.26
CA LEU A 42 10.72 3.57 5.37
C LEU A 42 9.59 2.55 5.57
N ALA A 43 9.01 1.99 4.50
CA ALA A 43 8.03 0.92 4.60
C ALA A 43 8.62 -0.34 5.26
N ARG A 44 9.86 -0.69 4.94
CA ARG A 44 10.57 -1.79 5.61
C ARG A 44 10.76 -1.52 7.10
N ARG A 45 11.07 -0.27 7.47
CA ARG A 45 11.19 0.13 8.88
C ARG A 45 9.86 0.03 9.62
N LEU A 46 8.73 0.40 8.98
CA LEU A 46 7.38 0.19 9.52
C LEU A 46 7.08 -1.29 9.76
N ARG A 47 7.48 -2.18 8.84
CA ARG A 47 7.33 -3.62 9.01
C ARG A 47 8.21 -4.16 10.15
N ASP A 48 9.49 -3.84 10.12
CA ASP A 48 10.49 -4.48 11.00
C ASP A 48 10.37 -3.97 12.44
N ARG A 49 10.01 -2.69 12.65
CA ARG A 49 9.84 -2.10 13.96
C ARG A 49 8.39 -2.15 14.46
N GLY A 50 7.43 -1.77 13.61
CA GLY A 50 6.02 -1.69 13.99
C GLY A 50 5.22 -2.97 13.78
N GLY A 51 5.81 -3.99 13.14
CA GLY A 51 5.12 -5.24 12.82
C GLY A 51 4.07 -5.12 11.71
N HIS A 52 4.01 -3.96 11.01
CA HIS A 52 2.99 -3.69 9.99
C HIS A 52 3.35 -4.40 8.68
N ARG A 53 2.63 -5.47 8.35
CA ARG A 53 2.87 -6.31 7.16
C ARG A 53 1.90 -6.03 6.02
N SER A 54 0.89 -5.21 6.25
CA SER A 54 -0.06 -4.76 5.24
C SER A 54 0.15 -3.30 4.91
N PHE A 55 0.04 -2.94 3.62
CA PHE A 55 0.26 -1.57 3.17
C PHE A 55 -0.85 -1.12 2.21
N CYS A 56 -1.16 0.18 2.27
CA CYS A 56 -2.06 0.84 1.35
C CYS A 56 -1.26 1.63 0.32
N CYS A 57 -1.60 1.49 -0.95
CA CYS A 57 -0.97 2.15 -2.09
C CYS A 57 -2.01 2.97 -2.86
N ALA A 58 -1.57 4.05 -3.50
CA ALA A 58 -2.43 4.87 -4.36
C ALA A 58 -2.33 4.49 -5.83
N THR A 59 -1.27 3.79 -6.25
CA THR A 59 -1.03 3.42 -7.64
C THR A 59 -0.47 2.01 -7.76
N LEU A 60 -0.70 1.37 -8.93
CA LEU A 60 -0.06 0.09 -9.25
C LEU A 60 1.47 0.16 -9.21
N ARG A 61 2.06 1.33 -9.57
CA ARG A 61 3.50 1.54 -9.50
C ARG A 61 4.04 1.47 -8.07
N GLU A 62 3.30 2.03 -7.10
CA GLU A 62 3.65 1.91 -5.68
C GLU A 62 3.60 0.44 -5.24
N MET A 63 2.56 -0.30 -5.62
CA MET A 63 2.44 -1.73 -5.31
C MET A 63 3.57 -2.56 -5.93
N GLU A 64 3.92 -2.30 -7.19
CA GLU A 64 5.06 -2.95 -7.85
C GLU A 64 6.35 -2.73 -7.08
N GLY A 65 6.62 -1.48 -6.68
CA GLY A 65 7.79 -1.16 -5.86
C GLY A 65 7.80 -1.86 -4.49
N MET A 66 6.62 -2.05 -3.87
CA MET A 66 6.49 -2.80 -2.62
C MET A 66 6.78 -4.29 -2.83
N VAL A 67 6.25 -4.90 -3.89
CA VAL A 67 6.54 -6.31 -4.26
C VAL A 67 8.03 -6.50 -4.53
N ASP A 68 8.65 -5.62 -5.32
CA ASP A 68 10.08 -5.68 -5.66
C ASP A 68 10.97 -5.53 -4.41
N ALA A 69 10.50 -4.81 -3.40
CA ALA A 69 11.20 -4.64 -2.13
C ALA A 69 10.96 -5.78 -1.12
N GLY A 70 10.17 -6.81 -1.48
CA GLY A 70 9.81 -7.90 -0.57
C GLY A 70 8.78 -7.51 0.50
N LEU A 71 7.91 -6.53 0.19
CA LEU A 71 6.88 -5.99 1.09
C LEU A 71 5.46 -6.25 0.55
N GLY A 72 5.31 -7.29 -0.27
CA GLY A 72 4.06 -7.62 -0.97
C GLY A 72 3.15 -8.60 -0.24
N GLU A 73 3.29 -8.80 1.08
CA GLU A 73 2.51 -9.80 1.84
C GLU A 73 1.00 -9.50 1.85
N ASP A 74 0.61 -8.24 1.97
CA ASP A 74 -0.78 -7.79 1.92
C ASP A 74 -0.85 -6.34 1.44
N LEU A 75 -1.26 -6.13 0.20
CA LEU A 75 -1.32 -4.83 -0.45
C LEU A 75 -2.75 -4.46 -0.81
N LEU A 76 -3.13 -3.21 -0.52
CA LEU A 76 -4.38 -2.60 -0.94
C LEU A 76 -4.10 -1.46 -1.92
N LEU A 77 -4.63 -1.54 -3.14
CA LEU A 77 -4.79 -0.38 -4.00
C LEU A 77 -6.05 0.37 -3.56
N ALA A 78 -5.87 1.49 -2.84
CA ALA A 78 -6.97 2.36 -2.44
C ALA A 78 -7.33 3.32 -3.57
N ASN A 79 -7.57 2.77 -4.73
CA ASN A 79 -7.99 3.44 -5.95
C ASN A 79 -8.52 2.38 -6.93
N GLU A 80 -9.33 2.79 -7.86
CA GLU A 80 -9.84 1.96 -8.95
C GLU A 80 -8.79 1.87 -10.07
N THR A 81 -8.88 0.81 -10.87
CA THR A 81 -8.05 0.66 -12.06
C THR A 81 -8.79 -0.06 -13.17
N LEU A 82 -8.53 0.34 -14.41
CA LEU A 82 -8.99 -0.36 -15.61
C LEU A 82 -7.87 -1.15 -16.31
N ASP A 83 -6.66 -1.16 -15.75
CA ASP A 83 -5.50 -1.88 -16.29
C ASP A 83 -5.45 -3.33 -15.77
N ALA A 84 -6.32 -4.18 -16.33
CA ALA A 84 -6.42 -5.59 -15.95
C ALA A 84 -5.11 -6.36 -16.17
N GLU A 85 -4.37 -6.03 -17.22
CA GLU A 85 -3.13 -6.72 -17.57
C GLU A 85 -2.04 -6.45 -16.54
N ARG A 86 -1.82 -5.17 -16.20
CA ARG A 86 -0.84 -4.76 -15.21
C ARG A 86 -1.19 -5.28 -13.82
N LEU A 87 -2.47 -5.17 -13.43
CA LEU A 87 -2.96 -5.73 -12.18
C LEU A 87 -2.74 -7.25 -12.13
N GLY A 88 -3.06 -7.98 -13.19
CA GLY A 88 -2.85 -9.42 -13.26
C GLY A 88 -1.38 -9.82 -13.16
N ARG A 89 -0.47 -9.07 -13.78
CA ARG A 89 0.98 -9.28 -13.60
C ARG A 89 1.41 -9.08 -12.15
N LEU A 90 0.90 -8.03 -11.50
CA LEU A 90 1.18 -7.73 -10.11
C LEU A 90 0.69 -8.84 -9.18
N VAL A 91 -0.56 -9.31 -9.35
CA VAL A 91 -1.15 -10.39 -8.55
C VAL A 91 -0.28 -11.67 -8.64
N ARG A 92 0.13 -12.05 -9.86
CA ARG A 92 0.98 -13.24 -10.06
C ARG A 92 2.37 -13.14 -9.44
N ARG A 93 2.91 -11.93 -9.31
CA ARG A 93 4.23 -11.66 -8.73
C ARG A 93 4.20 -11.46 -7.22
N SER A 94 3.05 -11.10 -6.69
CA SER A 94 2.91 -10.83 -5.25
C SER A 94 2.98 -12.14 -4.46
N PRO A 95 3.76 -12.21 -3.37
CA PRO A 95 3.82 -13.39 -2.51
C PRO A 95 2.57 -13.55 -1.64
N GLY A 96 1.70 -12.54 -1.60
CA GLY A 96 0.54 -12.53 -0.74
C GLY A 96 -0.68 -11.88 -1.40
N ARG A 97 -1.56 -11.31 -0.57
CA ARG A 97 -2.84 -10.80 -1.01
C ARG A 97 -2.72 -9.43 -1.70
N VAL A 98 -3.35 -9.31 -2.86
CA VAL A 98 -3.56 -8.04 -3.56
C VAL A 98 -5.05 -7.73 -3.56
N THR A 99 -5.42 -6.60 -2.97
CA THR A 99 -6.79 -6.11 -2.91
C THR A 99 -6.88 -4.79 -3.68
N VAL A 100 -7.97 -4.57 -4.40
CA VAL A 100 -8.24 -3.31 -5.12
C VAL A 100 -9.61 -2.75 -4.75
N ALA A 101 -9.74 -1.43 -4.75
CA ALA A 101 -11.04 -0.79 -4.62
C ALA A 101 -11.83 -0.95 -5.93
N VAL A 102 -13.14 -1.17 -5.81
CA VAL A 102 -14.07 -1.26 -6.95
C VAL A 102 -15.33 -0.47 -6.63
N ASP A 103 -15.81 0.31 -7.59
CA ASP A 103 -16.98 1.20 -7.48
C ASP A 103 -18.00 0.97 -8.59
N SER A 104 -17.68 0.08 -9.54
CA SER A 104 -18.47 -0.16 -10.75
C SER A 104 -18.30 -1.58 -11.27
N GLU A 105 -19.21 -2.02 -12.14
CA GLU A 105 -19.09 -3.32 -12.83
C GLU A 105 -17.78 -3.40 -13.63
N ALA A 106 -17.37 -2.32 -14.29
CA ALA A 106 -16.15 -2.30 -15.09
C ALA A 106 -14.89 -2.54 -14.23
N THR A 107 -14.79 -1.91 -13.06
CA THR A 107 -13.67 -2.12 -12.14
C THR A 107 -13.72 -3.49 -11.47
N LEU A 108 -14.92 -4.03 -11.21
CA LEU A 108 -15.10 -5.39 -10.70
C LEU A 108 -14.67 -6.46 -11.74
N GLU A 109 -15.03 -6.28 -13.02
CA GLU A 109 -14.58 -7.18 -14.09
C GLU A 109 -13.06 -7.20 -14.23
N VAL A 110 -12.42 -6.04 -14.12
CA VAL A 110 -10.96 -5.92 -14.14
C VAL A 110 -10.33 -6.68 -12.97
N ALA A 111 -10.86 -6.51 -11.76
CA ALA A 111 -10.38 -7.23 -10.58
C ALA A 111 -10.57 -8.76 -10.71
N ALA A 112 -11.72 -9.20 -11.21
CA ALA A 112 -12.01 -10.61 -11.45
C ALA A 112 -11.05 -11.23 -12.49
N ARG A 113 -10.81 -10.55 -13.61
CA ARG A 113 -9.86 -11.00 -14.66
C ARG A 113 -8.43 -11.08 -14.14
N ALA A 114 -8.06 -10.21 -13.22
CA ALA A 114 -6.75 -10.21 -12.58
C ALA A 114 -6.65 -11.19 -11.40
N SER A 115 -7.75 -11.80 -10.97
CA SER A 115 -7.84 -12.63 -9.75
C SER A 115 -7.42 -11.87 -8.49
N ALA A 116 -7.72 -10.58 -8.42
CA ALA A 116 -7.50 -9.75 -7.24
C ALA A 116 -8.66 -9.88 -6.24
N SER A 117 -8.37 -9.69 -4.95
CA SER A 117 -9.39 -9.45 -3.93
C SER A 117 -9.99 -8.05 -4.11
N VAL A 118 -11.22 -7.85 -3.65
CA VAL A 118 -11.90 -6.57 -3.82
C VAL A 118 -12.35 -5.95 -2.50
N LEU A 119 -12.36 -4.61 -2.47
CA LEU A 119 -13.04 -3.77 -1.50
C LEU A 119 -14.05 -2.92 -2.27
N VAL A 120 -15.32 -2.98 -1.88
CA VAL A 120 -16.34 -2.11 -2.50
C VAL A 120 -16.19 -0.71 -1.94
N ASP A 121 -15.96 0.26 -2.82
CA ASP A 121 -15.94 1.69 -2.47
C ASP A 121 -17.36 2.23 -2.59
N VAL A 122 -17.89 2.75 -1.48
CA VAL A 122 -19.26 3.27 -1.38
C VAL A 122 -19.20 4.77 -1.12
N ASP A 123 -19.83 5.56 -1.99
CA ASP A 123 -19.99 7.00 -1.76
C ASP A 123 -20.93 7.23 -0.57
N VAL A 124 -20.37 7.74 0.50
CA VAL A 124 -21.10 8.11 1.73
C VAL A 124 -21.12 9.63 1.93
N GLY A 125 -20.95 10.40 0.85
CA GLY A 125 -20.98 11.87 0.85
C GLY A 125 -19.62 12.53 0.57
N MET A 126 -18.65 11.75 0.11
CA MET A 126 -17.36 12.25 -0.40
C MET A 126 -17.15 11.68 -1.81
N PRO A 127 -17.63 12.34 -2.85
CA PRO A 127 -17.46 11.86 -4.24
C PRO A 127 -15.98 11.80 -4.62
N ARG A 128 -15.59 10.70 -5.23
CA ARG A 128 -14.21 10.42 -5.62
C ARG A 128 -14.13 10.07 -7.10
#